data_ed858afe795403be2946de2506d78c1a
#
_entry.id   ed858afe795403be2946de2506d78c1a
#
_cell.length_a   1.000
_cell.length_b   1.000
_cell.length_c   1.000
_cell.angle_alpha   90.00
_cell.angle_beta   90.00
_cell.angle_gamma   90.00
#
_symmetry.space_group_name_H-M   'P 1'
#
loop_
_entity.id
_entity.type
_entity.pdbx_description
1 polymer ?
#
loop_
_entity_poly.entity_id
_entity_poly.type
_entity_poly.pdbx_seq_one_letter_code
_entity_poly.pdbx_strand_id
1 'polypeptide(L)'
;MTFSVTIPAYQTPTKAYEITTGSTSVSQQLSHDCRRISIHPTGHDIFYGIGNAAQIAEGVPAEAVAVVTAASAGVAEVRKVTLSGFYEVGDQLTVVVDGTSLTYEVTAADQDNTAATTLSNVAASVRDALNGNATISGAFTVTASGAVVTITHKTVNTAFTLTAEVTANDDDIHFVKTDERVYITVPVGSYIAVKCTTSNSGKCYISEYV
;
A
#
# COMPACT_ATOMS: atom_id res chain seq x y z
N MET A 1 49.72 4.23 15.59
CA MET A 1 48.64 3.28 15.32
C MET A 1 48.13 3.54 13.91
N THR A 2 48.41 2.63 12.98
CA THR A 2 47.97 2.76 11.58
C THR A 2 46.62 2.04 11.49
N PHE A 3 45.55 2.78 11.29
CA PHE A 3 44.25 2.18 11.00
C PHE A 3 44.26 1.72 9.54
N SER A 4 44.27 0.40 9.33
CA SER A 4 44.02 -0.20 8.04
C SER A 4 42.52 -0.20 7.79
N VAL A 5 42.03 0.70 6.95
CA VAL A 5 40.66 0.62 6.43
C VAL A 5 40.69 -0.42 5.31
N THR A 6 40.21 -1.62 5.62
CA THR A 6 39.95 -2.62 4.59
C THR A 6 38.72 -2.14 3.81
N ILE A 7 38.94 -1.55 2.63
CA ILE A 7 37.85 -1.29 1.69
C ILE A 7 37.34 -2.69 1.26
N PRO A 8 36.05 -3.03 1.48
CA PRO A 8 35.53 -4.31 1.01
C PRO A 8 35.78 -4.40 -0.50
N ALA A 9 36.31 -5.55 -0.95
CA ALA A 9 36.45 -5.82 -2.37
C ALA A 9 35.11 -5.55 -3.06
N TYR A 10 35.13 -4.83 -4.18
CA TYR A 10 33.94 -4.59 -4.97
C TYR A 10 33.29 -5.95 -5.29
N GLN A 11 32.14 -6.21 -4.69
CA GLN A 11 31.37 -7.40 -5.02
C GLN A 11 30.86 -7.20 -6.45
N THR A 12 31.19 -8.13 -7.32
CA THR A 12 30.62 -8.16 -8.66
C THR A 12 29.16 -8.57 -8.55
N PRO A 13 28.22 -7.84 -9.18
CA PRO A 13 26.83 -8.27 -9.17
C PRO A 13 26.70 -9.65 -9.83
N THR A 14 25.97 -10.53 -9.19
CA THR A 14 25.70 -11.90 -9.70
C THR A 14 24.59 -11.90 -10.74
N LYS A 15 23.66 -10.93 -10.64
CA LYS A 15 22.54 -10.76 -11.56
C LYS A 15 22.10 -9.28 -11.59
N ALA A 16 21.55 -8.86 -12.70
CA ALA A 16 21.01 -7.52 -12.85
C ALA A 16 19.68 -7.55 -13.60
N TYR A 17 18.78 -6.66 -13.24
CA TYR A 17 17.48 -6.44 -13.87
C TYR A 17 17.33 -5.00 -14.29
N GLU A 18 16.68 -4.79 -15.42
CA GLU A 18 16.13 -3.50 -15.83
C GLU A 18 14.61 -3.59 -15.72
N ILE A 19 14.01 -2.76 -14.90
CA ILE A 19 12.56 -2.66 -14.73
C ILE A 19 12.11 -1.33 -15.32
N THR A 20 11.19 -1.37 -16.28
CA THR A 20 10.50 -0.17 -16.74
C THR A 20 9.48 0.22 -15.68
N THR A 21 9.64 1.39 -15.09
CA THR A 21 8.81 1.91 -14.01
C THR A 21 7.78 2.89 -14.56
N GLY A 22 6.62 2.96 -13.92
CA GLY A 22 5.53 3.87 -14.25
C GLY A 22 4.71 4.19 -12.99
N SER A 23 3.51 4.68 -13.18
CA SER A 23 2.55 4.93 -12.08
C SER A 23 2.04 3.65 -11.43
N THR A 24 2.20 2.50 -12.08
CA THR A 24 1.83 1.18 -11.57
C THR A 24 3.07 0.49 -11.00
N SER A 25 2.93 -0.16 -9.86
CA SER A 25 3.99 -0.95 -9.24
C SER A 25 4.34 -2.17 -10.11
N VAL A 26 5.64 -2.43 -10.27
CA VAL A 26 6.17 -3.61 -10.92
C VAL A 26 7.06 -4.35 -9.94
N SER A 27 6.79 -5.63 -9.72
CA SER A 27 7.59 -6.46 -8.81
C SER A 27 8.47 -7.45 -9.56
N GLN A 28 9.64 -7.73 -8.97
CA GLN A 28 10.63 -8.69 -9.45
C GLN A 28 11.04 -9.61 -8.31
N GLN A 29 10.96 -10.92 -8.54
CA GLN A 29 11.52 -11.87 -7.59
C GLN A 29 13.05 -11.84 -7.66
N LEU A 30 13.68 -11.73 -6.50
CA LEU A 30 15.13 -11.82 -6.35
C LEU A 30 15.59 -13.28 -6.33
N SER A 31 16.85 -13.51 -6.67
CA SER A 31 17.45 -14.87 -6.62
C SER A 31 17.41 -15.39 -5.18
N HIS A 32 17.26 -16.72 -5.04
CA HIS A 32 17.13 -17.36 -3.72
C HIS A 32 18.30 -17.08 -2.78
N ASP A 33 19.49 -16.87 -3.31
CA ASP A 33 20.73 -16.66 -2.54
C ASP A 33 21.03 -15.16 -2.35
N CYS A 34 20.23 -14.27 -2.96
CA CYS A 34 20.43 -12.83 -2.87
C CYS A 34 20.24 -12.36 -1.42
N ARG A 35 21.23 -11.64 -0.91
CA ARG A 35 21.21 -11.06 0.45
C ARG A 35 21.38 -9.56 0.43
N ARG A 36 21.79 -9.00 -0.69
CA ARG A 36 22.01 -7.59 -0.87
C ARG A 36 21.68 -7.19 -2.29
N ILE A 37 21.07 -6.04 -2.46
CA ILE A 37 20.81 -5.45 -3.77
C ILE A 37 21.32 -4.01 -3.82
N SER A 38 21.58 -3.52 -5.03
CA SER A 38 21.61 -2.08 -5.28
C SER A 38 20.44 -1.69 -6.15
N ILE A 39 19.87 -0.53 -5.88
CA ILE A 39 18.77 0.09 -6.61
C ILE A 39 19.26 1.39 -7.21
N HIS A 40 19.05 1.58 -8.52
CA HIS A 40 19.48 2.77 -9.24
C HIS A 40 18.39 3.19 -10.23
N PRO A 41 17.52 4.13 -9.86
CA PRO A 41 16.52 4.67 -10.77
C PRO A 41 17.13 5.69 -11.73
N THR A 42 16.59 5.76 -12.95
CA THR A 42 16.93 6.76 -13.96
C THR A 42 15.66 7.34 -14.59
N GLY A 43 15.67 8.64 -14.84
CA GLY A 43 14.56 9.37 -15.43
C GLY A 43 13.57 9.94 -14.40
N HIS A 44 13.25 9.21 -13.34
CA HIS A 44 12.35 9.66 -12.26
C HIS A 44 12.69 9.03 -10.92
N ASP A 45 12.30 9.73 -9.85
CA ASP A 45 12.34 9.21 -8.49
C ASP A 45 11.40 8.00 -8.36
N ILE A 46 11.75 7.05 -7.50
CA ILE A 46 10.95 5.84 -7.27
C ILE A 46 10.63 5.62 -5.79
N PHE A 47 9.49 5.00 -5.55
CA PHE A 47 9.22 4.24 -4.35
C PHE A 47 9.58 2.77 -4.58
N TYR A 48 10.03 2.09 -3.52
CA TYR A 48 10.26 0.64 -3.55
C TYR A 48 9.78 -0.04 -2.27
N GLY A 49 9.43 -1.30 -2.38
CA GLY A 49 9.10 -2.18 -1.26
C GLY A 49 9.81 -3.53 -1.38
N ILE A 50 10.11 -4.15 -0.25
CA ILE A 50 10.73 -5.50 -0.17
C ILE A 50 9.81 -6.40 0.64
N GLY A 51 9.54 -7.61 0.14
CA GLY A 51 8.66 -8.54 0.84
C GLY A 51 8.76 -10.00 0.40
N ASN A 52 7.94 -10.86 0.99
CA ASN A 52 7.96 -12.32 0.79
C ASN A 52 7.18 -12.79 -0.43
N ALA A 53 6.38 -11.93 -1.03
CA ALA A 53 5.55 -12.19 -2.20
C ALA A 53 5.64 -11.01 -3.17
N ALA A 54 4.95 -11.08 -4.31
CA ALA A 54 4.88 -9.98 -5.25
C ALA A 54 4.25 -8.76 -4.55
N GLN A 55 5.08 -7.86 -4.06
CA GLN A 55 4.70 -6.65 -3.35
C GLN A 55 4.25 -5.56 -4.30
N ILE A 56 3.53 -4.60 -3.76
CA ILE A 56 3.22 -3.34 -4.42
C ILE A 56 4.13 -2.29 -3.81
N ALA A 57 4.94 -1.62 -4.63
CA ALA A 57 5.76 -0.51 -4.15
C ALA A 57 4.85 0.66 -3.76
N GLU A 58 5.07 1.15 -2.57
CA GLU A 58 4.29 2.22 -2.00
C GLU A 58 4.54 3.57 -2.70
N GLY A 59 3.51 4.23 -2.96
CA GLY A 59 3.21 5.59 -2.58
C GLY A 59 1.86 5.52 -1.89
N VAL A 60 1.54 6.44 -1.05
CA VAL A 60 0.33 6.49 -0.23
C VAL A 60 -0.82 5.68 -0.82
N PRO A 61 -1.40 4.70 -0.09
CA PRO A 61 -2.50 3.89 -0.58
C PRO A 61 -3.58 4.80 -1.15
N ALA A 62 -3.95 4.59 -2.41
CA ALA A 62 -4.99 5.39 -3.04
C ALA A 62 -6.34 4.82 -2.63
N GLU A 63 -7.17 5.62 -2.02
CA GLU A 63 -8.56 5.30 -1.74
C GLU A 63 -9.48 6.07 -2.66
N ALA A 64 -10.63 5.48 -2.96
CA ALA A 64 -11.68 6.14 -3.70
C ALA A 64 -13.00 6.05 -2.93
N VAL A 65 -13.58 7.22 -2.65
CA VAL A 65 -14.95 7.30 -2.11
C VAL A 65 -15.91 7.65 -3.24
N ALA A 66 -16.91 6.80 -3.44
CA ALA A 66 -17.90 6.99 -4.49
C ALA A 66 -19.33 6.90 -3.95
N VAL A 67 -20.20 7.79 -4.41
CA VAL A 67 -21.66 7.61 -4.30
C VAL A 67 -22.07 6.58 -5.33
N VAL A 68 -22.64 5.47 -4.89
CA VAL A 68 -23.09 4.39 -5.76
C VAL A 68 -24.57 4.52 -6.08
N THR A 69 -25.37 4.91 -5.08
CA THR A 69 -26.80 5.14 -5.21
C THR A 69 -27.15 6.37 -4.38
N ALA A 70 -27.60 7.43 -5.01
CA ALA A 70 -28.05 8.63 -4.30
C ALA A 70 -29.40 8.38 -3.62
N ALA A 71 -29.62 9.06 -2.50
CA ALA A 71 -30.91 9.04 -1.81
C ALA A 71 -32.00 9.62 -2.73
N SER A 72 -33.10 8.88 -2.87
CA SER A 72 -34.27 9.32 -3.64
C SER A 72 -35.55 8.67 -3.07
N ALA A 73 -36.72 9.01 -3.63
CA ALA A 73 -37.99 8.50 -3.13
C ALA A 73 -38.01 6.96 -3.01
N GLY A 74 -38.04 6.47 -1.79
CA GLY A 74 -38.03 5.03 -1.47
C GLY A 74 -36.67 4.34 -1.61
N VAL A 75 -35.58 5.07 -1.85
CA VAL A 75 -34.24 4.52 -2.04
C VAL A 75 -33.30 5.05 -0.96
N ALA A 76 -32.58 4.14 -0.32
CA ALA A 76 -31.50 4.47 0.61
C ALA A 76 -30.22 4.88 -0.15
N GLU A 77 -29.49 5.85 0.37
CA GLU A 77 -28.18 6.19 -0.19
C GLU A 77 -27.15 5.10 0.13
N VAL A 78 -26.34 4.78 -0.86
CA VAL A 78 -25.23 3.83 -0.76
C VAL A 78 -23.94 4.53 -1.20
N ARG A 79 -22.93 4.48 -0.34
CA ARG A 79 -21.58 4.94 -0.66
C ARG A 79 -20.57 3.82 -0.44
N LYS A 80 -19.46 3.90 -1.16
CA LYS A 80 -18.38 2.92 -1.09
C LYS A 80 -17.03 3.58 -0.86
N VAL A 81 -16.20 2.94 -0.06
CA VAL A 81 -14.76 3.16 0.02
C VAL A 81 -14.08 1.97 -0.66
N THR A 82 -13.30 2.24 -1.69
CA THR A 82 -12.50 1.22 -2.38
C THR A 82 -11.04 1.37 -1.96
N LEU A 83 -10.53 0.36 -1.29
CA LEU A 83 -9.13 0.32 -0.88
C LEU A 83 -8.25 -0.08 -2.06
N SER A 84 -7.11 0.55 -2.19
CA SER A 84 -6.12 0.25 -3.23
C SER A 84 -4.72 0.56 -2.72
N GLY A 85 -3.70 0.10 -3.41
CA GLY A 85 -2.32 0.25 -2.97
C GLY A 85 -1.88 -0.87 -2.05
N PHE A 86 -0.88 -0.60 -1.24
CA PHE A 86 -0.33 -1.52 -0.25
C PHE A 86 -0.55 -0.95 1.14
N TYR A 87 -1.02 -1.77 2.04
CA TYR A 87 -1.21 -1.42 3.45
C TYR A 87 -0.21 -2.19 4.29
N GLU A 88 0.50 -1.48 5.16
CA GLU A 88 1.47 -2.04 6.10
C GLU A 88 0.95 -1.96 7.54
N VAL A 89 1.59 -2.70 8.43
CA VAL A 89 1.25 -2.64 9.86
C VAL A 89 1.55 -1.24 10.39
N GLY A 90 0.56 -0.61 11.01
CA GLY A 90 0.67 0.75 11.53
C GLY A 90 0.05 1.82 10.60
N ASP A 91 -0.26 1.51 9.34
CA ASP A 91 -1.04 2.40 8.49
C ASP A 91 -2.41 2.68 9.11
N GLN A 92 -2.87 3.92 9.01
CA GLN A 92 -4.14 4.32 9.59
C GLN A 92 -5.13 4.73 8.52
N LEU A 93 -6.25 4.03 8.44
CA LEU A 93 -7.39 4.42 7.61
C LEU A 93 -8.44 5.12 8.47
N THR A 94 -8.63 6.40 8.22
CA THR A 94 -9.67 7.21 8.85
C THR A 94 -10.88 7.30 7.93
N VAL A 95 -12.02 6.81 8.40
CA VAL A 95 -13.31 6.89 7.70
C VAL A 95 -14.24 7.79 8.48
N VAL A 96 -14.81 8.80 7.82
CA VAL A 96 -15.80 9.71 8.43
C VAL A 96 -17.16 9.44 7.78
N VAL A 97 -18.11 8.95 8.57
CA VAL A 97 -19.47 8.66 8.16
C VAL A 97 -20.41 9.65 8.82
N ASP A 98 -21.02 10.52 8.04
CA ASP A 98 -21.95 11.55 8.50
C ASP A 98 -21.45 12.34 9.75
N GLY A 99 -20.18 12.77 9.66
CA GLY A 99 -19.48 13.50 10.73
C GLY A 99 -18.94 12.63 11.88
N THR A 100 -19.23 11.34 11.93
CA THR A 100 -18.65 10.40 12.89
C THR A 100 -17.35 9.83 12.34
N SER A 101 -16.21 10.17 12.95
CA SER A 101 -14.89 9.69 12.56
C SER A 101 -14.56 8.38 13.27
N LEU A 102 -13.96 7.47 12.50
CA LEU A 102 -13.35 6.22 12.98
C LEU A 102 -12.01 6.04 12.31
N THR A 103 -10.96 5.84 13.11
CA THR A 103 -9.62 5.47 12.61
C THR A 103 -9.36 4.00 12.91
N TYR A 104 -9.00 3.26 11.89
CA TYR A 104 -8.55 1.88 11.98
C TYR A 104 -7.04 1.83 11.69
N GLU A 105 -6.29 1.19 12.57
CA GLU A 105 -4.86 0.93 12.38
C GLU A 105 -4.68 -0.50 11.85
N VAL A 106 -3.97 -0.63 10.74
CA VAL A 106 -3.66 -1.92 10.12
C VAL A 106 -2.76 -2.74 11.05
N THR A 107 -3.15 -3.97 11.27
CA THR A 107 -2.47 -4.89 12.19
C THR A 107 -1.77 -6.02 11.44
N ALA A 108 -0.87 -6.73 12.12
CA ALA A 108 -0.24 -7.93 11.55
C ALA A 108 -1.24 -9.03 11.16
N ALA A 109 -2.43 -9.04 11.76
CA ALA A 109 -3.49 -9.99 11.41
C ALA A 109 -4.16 -9.69 10.05
N ASP A 110 -4.05 -8.45 9.56
CA ASP A 110 -4.57 -8.07 8.25
C ASP A 110 -3.62 -8.44 7.11
N GLN A 111 -2.35 -8.71 7.44
CA GLN A 111 -1.32 -9.01 6.44
C GLN A 111 -1.47 -10.41 5.87
N ASP A 112 -1.27 -10.53 4.57
CA ASP A 112 -1.24 -11.80 3.84
C ASP A 112 -0.13 -11.76 2.78
N ASN A 113 0.19 -12.93 2.22
CA ASN A 113 1.20 -13.08 1.18
C ASN A 113 0.82 -12.42 -0.17
N THR A 114 -0.40 -11.93 -0.30
CA THR A 114 -0.87 -11.22 -1.50
C THR A 114 -1.53 -9.91 -1.13
N ALA A 115 -1.21 -8.86 -1.88
CA ALA A 115 -1.82 -7.54 -1.68
C ALA A 115 -3.35 -7.56 -1.75
N ALA A 116 -3.92 -8.37 -2.64
CA ALA A 116 -5.38 -8.49 -2.78
C ALA A 116 -6.04 -9.08 -1.53
N THR A 117 -5.42 -10.06 -0.88
CA THR A 117 -5.92 -10.63 0.38
C THR A 117 -5.74 -9.64 1.53
N THR A 118 -4.59 -8.97 1.63
CA THR A 118 -4.37 -7.90 2.61
C THR A 118 -5.44 -6.81 2.49
N LEU A 119 -5.72 -6.30 1.28
CA LEU A 119 -6.78 -5.31 1.06
C LEU A 119 -8.16 -5.82 1.50
N SER A 120 -8.46 -7.09 1.24
CA SER A 120 -9.71 -7.72 1.66
C SER A 120 -9.82 -7.85 3.19
N ASN A 121 -8.71 -8.19 3.86
CA ASN A 121 -8.64 -8.29 5.31
C ASN A 121 -8.81 -6.91 5.96
N VAL A 122 -8.09 -5.90 5.48
CA VAL A 122 -8.22 -4.50 5.96
C VAL A 122 -9.67 -4.02 5.78
N ALA A 123 -10.29 -4.27 4.61
CA ALA A 123 -11.68 -3.89 4.38
C ALA A 123 -12.65 -4.59 5.35
N ALA A 124 -12.42 -5.86 5.66
CA ALA A 124 -13.20 -6.62 6.64
C ALA A 124 -13.03 -6.06 8.05
N SER A 125 -11.81 -5.75 8.46
CA SER A 125 -11.50 -5.19 9.77
C SER A 125 -12.10 -3.79 9.93
N VAL A 126 -12.01 -2.94 8.91
CA VAL A 126 -12.66 -1.61 8.87
C VAL A 126 -14.18 -1.73 8.98
N ARG A 127 -14.80 -2.67 8.25
CA ARG A 127 -16.25 -2.97 8.37
C ARG A 127 -16.60 -3.32 9.82
N ASP A 128 -15.82 -4.17 10.47
CA ASP A 128 -16.10 -4.63 11.83
C ASP A 128 -15.94 -3.50 12.84
N ALA A 129 -14.92 -2.66 12.66
CA ALA A 129 -14.72 -1.46 13.47
C ALA A 129 -15.88 -0.46 13.30
N LEU A 130 -16.35 -0.21 12.06
CA LEU A 130 -17.50 0.66 11.80
C LEU A 130 -18.79 0.08 12.39
N ASN A 131 -19.01 -1.22 12.30
CA ASN A 131 -20.17 -1.90 12.90
C ASN A 131 -20.10 -1.92 14.44
N GLY A 132 -18.90 -1.91 15.02
CA GLY A 132 -18.67 -1.79 16.46
C GLY A 132 -19.00 -0.41 17.01
N ASN A 133 -19.00 0.63 16.19
CA ASN A 133 -19.35 1.99 16.57
C ASN A 133 -20.89 2.11 16.62
N ALA A 134 -21.46 2.33 17.82
CA ALA A 134 -22.90 2.37 18.04
C ALA A 134 -23.62 3.47 17.24
N THR A 135 -22.98 4.63 17.03
CA THR A 135 -23.55 5.74 16.26
C THR A 135 -23.66 5.34 14.78
N ILE A 136 -22.60 4.77 14.23
CA ILE A 136 -22.57 4.34 12.81
C ILE A 136 -23.51 3.16 12.62
N SER A 137 -23.38 2.09 13.42
CA SER A 137 -24.22 0.89 13.30
C SER A 137 -25.70 1.14 13.62
N GLY A 138 -26.04 2.19 14.36
CA GLY A 138 -27.41 2.66 14.59
C GLY A 138 -28.08 3.16 13.31
N ALA A 139 -27.38 3.95 12.50
CA ALA A 139 -27.91 4.64 11.32
C ALA A 139 -27.59 3.94 9.98
N PHE A 140 -26.55 3.12 9.93
CA PHE A 140 -26.02 2.54 8.70
C PHE A 140 -25.90 1.01 8.81
N THR A 141 -25.94 0.37 7.64
CA THR A 141 -25.51 -1.02 7.44
C THR A 141 -24.18 -1.00 6.71
N VAL A 142 -23.14 -1.62 7.30
CA VAL A 142 -21.79 -1.67 6.73
C VAL A 142 -21.46 -3.11 6.34
N THR A 143 -21.04 -3.29 5.09
CA THR A 143 -20.59 -4.59 4.55
C THR A 143 -19.25 -4.44 3.87
N ALA A 144 -18.48 -5.52 3.73
CA ALA A 144 -17.25 -5.56 2.96
C ALA A 144 -17.26 -6.72 1.98
N SER A 145 -16.68 -6.51 0.79
CA SER A 145 -16.47 -7.54 -0.22
C SER A 145 -15.20 -7.23 -1.01
N GLY A 146 -14.20 -8.12 -0.95
CA GLY A 146 -12.87 -7.81 -1.45
C GLY A 146 -12.33 -6.53 -0.82
N ALA A 147 -11.72 -5.68 -1.60
CA ALA A 147 -11.17 -4.40 -1.16
C ALA A 147 -12.21 -3.26 -1.02
N VAL A 148 -13.50 -3.57 -0.96
CA VAL A 148 -14.57 -2.55 -0.96
C VAL A 148 -15.38 -2.62 0.32
N VAL A 149 -15.48 -1.50 1.03
CA VAL A 149 -16.41 -1.28 2.15
C VAL A 149 -17.62 -0.53 1.61
N THR A 150 -18.82 -1.09 1.79
CA THR A 150 -20.08 -0.50 1.36
C THR A 150 -20.88 -0.05 2.57
N ILE A 151 -21.32 1.20 2.57
CA ILE A 151 -22.09 1.83 3.64
C ILE A 151 -23.45 2.23 3.07
N THR A 152 -24.52 1.71 3.68
CA THR A 152 -25.91 1.96 3.26
C THR A 152 -26.66 2.63 4.40
N HIS A 153 -27.30 3.77 4.16
CA HIS A 153 -28.15 4.40 5.15
C HIS A 153 -29.38 3.54 5.40
N LYS A 154 -29.77 3.31 6.67
CA LYS A 154 -30.95 2.48 7.02
C LYS A 154 -32.27 3.17 6.70
N THR A 155 -32.28 4.50 6.68
CA THR A 155 -33.47 5.28 6.34
C THR A 155 -33.42 5.67 4.87
N VAL A 156 -34.49 5.38 4.12
CA VAL A 156 -34.65 5.83 2.73
C VAL A 156 -34.81 7.35 2.66
N ASN A 157 -34.54 7.94 1.51
CA ASN A 157 -34.61 9.39 1.24
C ASN A 157 -33.62 10.23 2.08
N THR A 158 -32.65 9.62 2.74
CA THR A 158 -31.70 10.32 3.60
C THR A 158 -30.31 10.24 2.97
N ALA A 159 -29.76 11.41 2.63
CA ALA A 159 -28.37 11.53 2.17
C ALA A 159 -27.43 11.59 3.36
N PHE A 160 -26.17 11.17 3.17
CA PHE A 160 -25.14 11.27 4.16
C PHE A 160 -23.78 11.63 3.52
N THR A 161 -22.83 12.07 4.32
CA THR A 161 -21.47 12.34 3.89
C THR A 161 -20.56 11.16 4.21
N LEU A 162 -19.61 10.87 3.31
CA LEU A 162 -18.57 9.87 3.51
C LEU A 162 -17.25 10.42 2.99
N THR A 163 -16.23 10.40 3.84
CA THR A 163 -14.84 10.62 3.42
C THR A 163 -13.98 9.52 4.01
N ALA A 164 -12.89 9.22 3.35
CA ALA A 164 -11.88 8.31 3.84
C ALA A 164 -10.50 8.88 3.51
N GLU A 165 -9.53 8.62 4.38
CA GLU A 165 -8.16 9.10 4.25
C GLU A 165 -7.23 8.06 4.84
N VAL A 166 -6.10 7.82 4.18
CA VAL A 166 -5.04 6.97 4.69
C VAL A 166 -3.85 7.82 5.13
N THR A 167 -3.39 7.56 6.33
CA THR A 167 -2.11 8.05 6.82
C THR A 167 -1.17 6.86 6.86
N ALA A 168 -0.17 6.84 5.98
CA ALA A 168 0.84 5.81 5.96
C ALA A 168 1.71 5.88 7.22
N ASN A 169 2.15 4.73 7.69
CA ASN A 169 3.20 4.66 8.70
C ASN A 169 4.53 4.99 8.02
N ASP A 170 5.10 6.15 8.34
CA ASP A 170 6.29 6.70 7.65
C ASP A 170 7.56 5.84 7.79
N ASP A 171 7.55 4.81 8.63
CA ASP A 171 8.72 3.96 8.88
C ASP A 171 9.07 3.05 7.67
N ASP A 172 8.17 2.89 6.69
CA ASP A 172 8.29 1.92 5.61
C ASP A 172 8.22 2.51 4.19
N ILE A 173 8.12 3.84 4.05
CA ILE A 173 8.21 4.50 2.73
C ILE A 173 9.67 4.54 2.28
N HIS A 174 10.03 3.59 1.46
CA HIS A 174 11.35 3.54 0.86
C HIS A 174 11.37 4.34 -0.44
N PHE A 175 12.23 5.35 -0.48
CA PHE A 175 12.35 6.30 -1.59
C PHE A 175 13.79 6.38 -2.09
N VAL A 176 13.96 6.42 -3.40
CA VAL A 176 15.27 6.65 -4.04
C VAL A 176 15.11 7.72 -5.11
N LYS A 177 15.97 8.74 -5.03
CA LYS A 177 16.02 9.81 -6.05
C LYS A 177 16.59 9.28 -7.36
N THR A 178 16.17 9.92 -8.44
CA THR A 178 16.73 9.65 -9.75
C THR A 178 18.25 9.85 -9.75
N ASP A 179 18.95 8.98 -10.46
CA ASP A 179 20.42 8.92 -10.57
C ASP A 179 21.17 8.67 -9.25
N GLU A 180 20.45 8.44 -8.14
CA GLU A 180 21.02 7.96 -6.88
C GLU A 180 21.12 6.44 -6.89
N ARG A 181 22.13 5.88 -6.21
CA ARG A 181 22.29 4.45 -6.02
C ARG A 181 22.31 4.12 -4.53
N VAL A 182 21.37 3.29 -4.11
CA VAL A 182 21.30 2.80 -2.74
C VAL A 182 21.62 1.31 -2.68
N TYR A 183 22.16 0.85 -1.55
CA TYR A 183 22.45 -0.55 -1.28
C TYR A 183 21.67 -0.98 -0.05
N ILE A 184 20.94 -2.07 -0.17
CA ILE A 184 20.11 -2.60 0.92
C ILE A 184 20.35 -4.10 1.11
N THR A 185 20.24 -4.55 2.36
CA THR A 185 20.22 -5.98 2.69
C THR A 185 18.79 -6.48 2.56
N VAL A 186 18.62 -7.63 1.95
CA VAL A 186 17.29 -8.23 1.71
C VAL A 186 17.22 -9.64 2.29
N PRO A 187 16.06 -10.06 2.82
CA PRO A 187 15.83 -11.45 3.20
C PRO A 187 15.91 -12.38 1.98
N VAL A 188 16.32 -13.62 2.22
CA VAL A 188 16.40 -14.65 1.18
C VAL A 188 15.01 -14.93 0.59
N GLY A 189 14.93 -15.01 -0.73
CA GLY A 189 13.68 -15.30 -1.45
C GLY A 189 12.73 -14.12 -1.57
N SER A 190 13.20 -12.91 -1.24
CA SER A 190 12.39 -11.69 -1.32
C SER A 190 11.99 -11.30 -2.74
N TYR A 191 10.95 -10.49 -2.82
CA TYR A 191 10.60 -9.71 -3.99
C TYR A 191 10.98 -8.24 -3.74
N ILE A 192 11.36 -7.55 -4.81
CA ILE A 192 11.39 -6.09 -4.83
C ILE A 192 10.28 -5.59 -5.73
N ALA A 193 9.55 -4.59 -5.28
CA ALA A 193 8.60 -3.84 -6.08
C ALA A 193 9.11 -2.41 -6.27
N VAL A 194 8.86 -1.83 -7.42
CA VAL A 194 9.25 -0.45 -7.75
C VAL A 194 8.13 0.27 -8.49
N LYS A 195 8.01 1.58 -8.26
CA LYS A 195 7.00 2.45 -8.86
C LYS A 195 7.56 3.86 -8.97
N CYS A 196 7.27 4.59 -10.04
CA CYS A 196 7.57 6.02 -10.09
C CYS A 196 6.73 6.81 -9.09
N THR A 197 7.29 7.89 -8.56
CA THR A 197 6.58 8.83 -7.68
C THR A 197 5.53 9.66 -8.42
N THR A 198 5.59 9.67 -9.74
CA THR A 198 4.70 10.43 -10.63
C THR A 198 4.10 9.53 -11.70
N SER A 199 3.18 10.05 -12.50
CA SER A 199 2.60 9.35 -13.66
C SER A 199 3.57 9.16 -14.83
N ASN A 200 4.78 9.64 -14.73
CA ASN A 200 5.82 9.50 -15.75
C ASN A 200 6.42 8.09 -15.75
N SER A 201 7.22 7.79 -16.75
CA SER A 201 7.94 6.51 -16.86
C SER A 201 9.44 6.71 -16.78
N GLY A 202 10.12 5.74 -16.21
CA GLY A 202 11.57 5.70 -16.09
C GLY A 202 12.07 4.26 -16.09
N LYS A 203 13.32 4.07 -15.71
CA LYS A 203 13.93 2.76 -15.54
C LYS A 203 14.51 2.63 -14.15
N CYS A 204 14.42 1.42 -13.60
CA CYS A 204 15.09 1.07 -12.37
C CYS A 204 16.04 -0.10 -12.62
N TYR A 205 17.30 0.08 -12.32
CA TYR A 205 18.32 -0.95 -12.42
C TYR A 205 18.55 -1.56 -11.04
N ILE A 206 18.36 -2.87 -10.95
CA ILE A 206 18.57 -3.63 -9.71
C ILE A 206 19.71 -4.60 -9.96
N SER A 207 20.73 -4.58 -9.09
CA SER A 207 21.81 -5.54 -9.13
C SER A 207 21.84 -6.35 -7.85
N GLU A 208 21.92 -7.68 -7.98
CA GLU A 208 21.99 -8.63 -6.87
C GLU A 208 23.44 -8.93 -6.48
N TYR A 209 23.65 -9.11 -5.18
CA TYR A 209 24.93 -9.51 -4.60
C TYR A 209 24.69 -10.68 -3.62
N VAL A 210 25.56 -11.65 -3.65
CA VAL A 210 25.55 -12.85 -2.80
C VAL A 210 26.61 -12.74 -1.71
#